data_24488fd202406aaca82fcc91a91404a9
#
_entry.id   24488fd202406aaca82fcc91a91404a9
#
_cell.length_a   1.000
_cell.length_b   1.000
_cell.length_c   1.000
_cell.angle_alpha   90.00
_cell.angle_beta   90.00
_cell.angle_gamma   90.00
#
_symmetry.space_group_name_H-M   'P 1'
#
loop_
_entity.id
_entity.type
_entity.pdbx_description
1 polymer ?
#
loop_
_entity_poly.entity_id
_entity_poly.type
_entity_poly.pdbx_seq_one_letter_code
_entity_poly.pdbx_strand_id
1 'polypeptide(L)'
;VSSAASDVYKRQPLVHREGNLLAHKHIQRGNPAEALAKSKYLITRRFSTPWTEHAFLEPECAVACPDGDGVLVLSTDQGAYDTQHEIMGMLGLPAEQVKVRNCLVGGGFGGKEDVTVQHHAALIAYLTKRPVKVKLTRAESLLIHPKRHPMEMEFSLGCDENGIIQGVAAECIADTGAYASLGGPVLERACTCLLYTSPS
;
A
#
# COMPACT_ATOMS: atom_id res chain seq x y z
N VAL A 1 8.38 12.59 -23.97
CA VAL A 1 9.38 13.04 -22.99
C VAL A 1 9.82 11.85 -22.16
N SER A 2 11.00 11.31 -22.48
CA SER A 2 11.64 10.33 -21.61
C SER A 2 12.12 11.08 -20.36
N SER A 3 11.43 10.96 -19.25
CA SER A 3 11.90 11.55 -18.01
C SER A 3 13.12 10.78 -17.50
N ALA A 4 14.08 11.47 -16.87
CA ALA A 4 15.25 10.81 -16.27
C ALA A 4 14.85 9.68 -15.29
N ALA A 5 13.70 9.79 -14.65
CA ALA A 5 13.10 8.75 -13.81
C ALA A 5 12.82 7.46 -14.60
N SER A 6 12.21 7.54 -15.80
CA SER A 6 11.92 6.35 -16.61
C SER A 6 13.19 5.60 -17.05
N ASP A 7 14.31 6.30 -17.21
CA ASP A 7 15.58 5.70 -17.61
C ASP A 7 16.27 4.98 -16.42
N VAL A 8 16.09 5.45 -15.21
CA VAL A 8 16.58 4.77 -13.99
C VAL A 8 15.85 3.44 -13.80
N TYR A 9 14.52 3.42 -13.94
CA TYR A 9 13.74 2.19 -13.81
C TYR A 9 14.06 1.13 -14.87
N LYS A 10 14.41 1.56 -16.10
CA LYS A 10 14.82 0.63 -17.16
C LYS A 10 16.17 -0.05 -16.93
N ARG A 11 17.01 0.48 -16.04
CA ARG A 11 18.37 -0.04 -15.74
C ARG A 11 18.40 -0.94 -14.51
N GLN A 12 17.30 -1.11 -13.80
CA GLN A 12 17.24 -1.97 -12.63
C GLN A 12 17.30 -3.45 -13.04
N PRO A 13 17.91 -4.32 -12.21
CA PRO A 13 17.79 -5.76 -12.39
C PRO A 13 16.33 -6.19 -12.42
N LEU A 14 16.00 -7.14 -13.29
CA LEU A 14 14.64 -7.65 -13.36
C LEU A 14 14.33 -8.49 -12.13
N VAL A 15 13.28 -8.14 -11.39
CA VAL A 15 12.73 -8.91 -10.28
C VAL A 15 11.83 -10.02 -10.78
N HIS A 16 11.08 -9.76 -11.87
CA HIS A 16 10.20 -10.73 -12.53
C HIS A 16 10.60 -10.91 -13.98
N ARG A 17 10.28 -12.08 -14.56
CA ARG A 17 10.64 -12.41 -15.95
C ARG A 17 10.11 -11.42 -16.99
N GLU A 18 8.94 -10.84 -16.71
CA GLU A 18 8.25 -9.90 -17.62
C GLU A 18 8.62 -8.43 -17.38
N GLY A 19 9.51 -8.16 -16.42
CA GLY A 19 9.95 -6.81 -16.07
C GLY A 19 9.62 -6.40 -14.64
N ASN A 20 9.82 -5.11 -14.35
CA ASN A 20 9.62 -4.54 -13.01
C ASN A 20 8.31 -3.72 -12.90
N LEU A 21 7.44 -3.76 -13.90
CA LEU A 21 6.17 -3.04 -13.87
C LEU A 21 5.12 -3.91 -13.17
N LEU A 22 4.76 -3.54 -11.93
CA LEU A 22 3.71 -4.22 -11.18
C LEU A 22 2.32 -3.91 -11.71
N ALA A 23 2.01 -2.63 -11.92
CA ALA A 23 0.71 -2.17 -12.37
C ALA A 23 0.83 -0.88 -13.17
N HIS A 24 -0.04 -0.71 -14.16
CA HIS A 24 -0.23 0.53 -14.88
C HIS A 24 -1.71 0.91 -14.81
N LYS A 25 -1.99 2.12 -14.33
CA LYS A 25 -3.35 2.67 -14.26
C LYS A 25 -3.44 3.91 -15.10
N HIS A 26 -4.45 3.98 -15.95
CA HIS A 26 -4.76 5.17 -16.75
C HIS A 26 -6.20 5.58 -16.50
N ILE A 27 -6.40 6.82 -16.08
CA ILE A 27 -7.72 7.40 -15.84
C ILE A 27 -7.79 8.69 -16.63
N GLN A 28 -8.81 8.83 -17.45
CA GLN A 28 -9.04 10.03 -18.24
C GLN A 28 -10.52 10.41 -18.20
N ARG A 29 -10.77 11.71 -18.00
CA ARG A 29 -12.09 12.31 -18.09
C ARG A 29 -11.99 13.56 -18.98
N GLY A 30 -12.81 13.62 -20.02
CA GLY A 30 -12.74 14.70 -20.99
C GLY A 30 -11.44 14.72 -21.81
N ASN A 31 -11.03 15.92 -22.23
CA ASN A 31 -9.79 16.15 -22.98
C ASN A 31 -8.84 17.05 -22.19
N PRO A 32 -8.02 16.49 -21.30
CA PRO A 32 -7.11 17.30 -20.46
C PRO A 32 -6.08 18.09 -21.27
N ALA A 33 -5.57 17.55 -22.36
CA ALA A 33 -4.59 18.24 -23.19
C ALA A 33 -5.17 19.52 -23.80
N GLU A 34 -6.39 19.46 -24.31
CA GLU A 34 -7.07 20.63 -24.88
C GLU A 34 -7.42 21.65 -23.79
N ALA A 35 -7.89 21.18 -22.63
CA ALA A 35 -8.24 22.04 -21.49
C ALA A 35 -7.00 22.79 -20.96
N LEU A 36 -5.88 22.11 -20.80
CA LEU A 36 -4.62 22.72 -20.39
C LEU A 36 -4.12 23.74 -21.42
N ALA A 37 -4.20 23.42 -22.72
CA ALA A 37 -3.77 24.33 -23.81
C ALA A 37 -4.61 25.61 -23.86
N LYS A 38 -5.88 25.56 -23.48
CA LYS A 38 -6.80 26.70 -23.44
C LYS A 38 -6.77 27.50 -22.13
N SER A 39 -6.09 26.98 -21.11
CA SER A 39 -6.03 27.62 -19.79
C SER A 39 -5.26 28.94 -19.85
N LYS A 40 -5.75 29.95 -19.12
CA LYS A 40 -5.10 31.26 -19.01
C LYS A 40 -3.76 31.18 -18.29
N TYR A 41 -3.71 30.36 -17.25
CA TYR A 41 -2.52 30.08 -16.47
C TYR A 41 -2.27 28.58 -16.44
N LEU A 42 -1.02 28.20 -16.67
CA LEU A 42 -0.58 26.81 -16.67
C LEU A 42 0.66 26.67 -15.78
N ILE A 43 0.60 25.74 -14.85
CA ILE A 43 1.72 25.41 -13.97
C ILE A 43 2.02 23.92 -14.08
N THR A 44 3.28 23.57 -14.34
CA THR A 44 3.78 22.20 -14.23
C THR A 44 4.81 22.13 -13.12
N ARG A 45 4.70 21.14 -12.23
CA ARG A 45 5.63 20.92 -11.12
C ARG A 45 5.92 19.45 -10.94
N ARG A 46 7.14 19.16 -10.54
CA ARG A 46 7.60 17.83 -10.13
C ARG A 46 7.73 17.77 -8.62
N PHE A 47 7.35 16.64 -8.07
CA PHE A 47 7.43 16.31 -6.65
C PHE A 47 8.03 14.93 -6.48
N SER A 48 8.83 14.76 -5.44
CA SER A 48 9.37 13.48 -5.02
C SER A 48 9.08 13.25 -3.56
N THR A 49 8.64 12.07 -3.21
CA THR A 49 8.48 11.65 -1.82
C THR A 49 9.43 10.50 -1.51
N PRO A 50 10.14 10.54 -0.39
CA PRO A 50 11.04 9.46 -0.01
C PRO A 50 10.27 8.29 0.64
N TRP A 51 10.96 7.19 0.87
CA TRP A 51 10.54 6.16 1.81
C TRP A 51 10.25 6.78 3.15
N THR A 52 9.07 6.50 3.70
CA THR A 52 8.64 7.10 4.96
C THR A 52 8.19 6.04 5.94
N GLU A 53 8.71 6.14 7.17
CA GLU A 53 8.32 5.31 8.29
C GLU A 53 6.97 5.76 8.85
N HIS A 54 6.06 4.83 9.14
CA HIS A 54 4.76 5.11 9.73
C HIS A 54 4.87 5.55 11.20
N ALA A 55 5.86 5.01 11.90
CA ALA A 55 6.19 5.35 13.29
C ALA A 55 4.99 5.22 14.26
N PHE A 56 4.11 4.25 14.04
CA PHE A 56 3.03 3.98 15.00
C PHE A 56 3.57 3.60 16.38
N LEU A 57 2.87 4.01 17.44
CA LEU A 57 3.34 3.86 18.80
C LEU A 57 3.41 2.39 19.25
N GLU A 58 2.43 1.59 18.87
CA GLU A 58 2.35 0.16 19.19
C GLU A 58 3.05 -0.68 18.13
N PRO A 59 4.19 -1.38 18.45
CA PRO A 59 4.77 -2.38 17.55
C PRO A 59 3.80 -3.52 17.27
N GLU A 60 4.07 -4.26 16.20
CA GLU A 60 3.25 -5.39 15.78
C GLU A 60 3.19 -6.47 16.86
N CYS A 61 2.00 -6.98 17.08
CA CYS A 61 1.73 -8.05 18.04
C CYS A 61 0.56 -8.91 17.56
N ALA A 62 0.71 -10.22 17.68
CA ALA A 62 -0.37 -11.17 17.51
C ALA A 62 -0.31 -12.27 18.55
N VAL A 63 -1.49 -12.75 18.95
CA VAL A 63 -1.66 -13.96 19.79
C VAL A 63 -2.49 -14.94 19.00
N ALA A 64 -2.00 -16.15 18.84
CA ALA A 64 -2.77 -17.24 18.22
C ALA A 64 -3.02 -18.36 19.21
N CYS A 65 -4.23 -18.90 19.18
CA CYS A 65 -4.66 -20.01 20.02
C CYS A 65 -5.25 -21.12 19.16
N PRO A 66 -5.04 -22.40 19.49
CA PRO A 66 -5.80 -23.48 18.88
C PRO A 66 -7.31 -23.27 19.08
N ASP A 67 -8.11 -23.53 18.05
CA ASP A 67 -9.57 -23.43 18.11
C ASP A 67 -10.18 -24.60 17.32
N GLY A 68 -10.50 -25.68 18.04
CA GLY A 68 -10.85 -26.95 17.40
C GLY A 68 -9.74 -27.48 16.51
N ASP A 69 -10.07 -27.77 15.26
CA ASP A 69 -9.09 -28.20 14.25
C ASP A 69 -8.38 -27.02 13.57
N GLY A 70 -8.75 -25.79 13.91
CA GLY A 70 -8.23 -24.56 13.34
C GLY A 70 -7.46 -23.70 14.33
N VAL A 71 -7.53 -22.38 14.09
CA VAL A 71 -6.80 -21.37 14.87
C VAL A 71 -7.62 -20.09 15.04
N LEU A 72 -7.59 -19.52 16.25
CA LEU A 72 -8.05 -18.16 16.53
C LEU A 72 -6.83 -17.24 16.65
N VAL A 73 -6.81 -16.16 15.88
CA VAL A 73 -5.75 -15.13 15.92
C VAL A 73 -6.34 -13.83 16.44
N LEU A 74 -5.75 -13.32 17.51
CA LEU A 74 -6.00 -11.98 18.05
C LEU A 74 -4.87 -11.07 17.53
N SER A 75 -5.21 -10.02 16.81
CA SER A 75 -4.25 -9.17 16.11
C SER A 75 -4.55 -7.68 16.30
N THR A 76 -3.53 -6.85 16.18
CA THR A 76 -3.64 -5.40 16.14
C THR A 76 -3.32 -4.92 14.71
N ASP A 77 -4.05 -5.42 13.71
CA ASP A 77 -3.91 -5.07 12.30
C ASP A 77 -5.03 -4.14 11.80
N GLN A 78 -4.92 -3.74 10.53
CA GLN A 78 -5.90 -2.88 9.86
C GLN A 78 -6.80 -3.66 8.88
N GLY A 79 -6.57 -4.98 8.70
CA GLY A 79 -7.26 -5.82 7.72
C GLY A 79 -7.50 -7.24 8.22
N ALA A 80 -8.48 -7.46 9.14
CA ALA A 80 -8.75 -8.79 9.70
C ALA A 80 -9.11 -9.84 8.64
N TYR A 81 -9.80 -9.45 7.58
CA TYR A 81 -10.18 -10.36 6.49
C TYR A 81 -8.99 -10.71 5.61
N ASP A 82 -8.09 -9.77 5.34
CA ASP A 82 -6.88 -10.01 4.59
C ASP A 82 -5.95 -10.94 5.38
N THR A 83 -5.78 -10.67 6.68
CA THR A 83 -5.06 -11.55 7.61
C THR A 83 -5.66 -12.96 7.64
N GLN A 84 -6.98 -13.10 7.67
CA GLN A 84 -7.65 -14.40 7.60
C GLN A 84 -7.31 -15.12 6.29
N HIS A 85 -7.44 -14.42 5.16
CA HIS A 85 -7.18 -14.98 3.84
C HIS A 85 -5.74 -15.51 3.69
N GLU A 86 -4.77 -14.72 4.11
CA GLU A 86 -3.35 -15.10 4.09
C GLU A 86 -3.06 -16.34 4.96
N ILE A 87 -3.64 -16.39 6.17
CA ILE A 87 -3.47 -17.53 7.07
C ILE A 87 -4.14 -18.78 6.51
N MET A 88 -5.33 -18.65 5.89
CA MET A 88 -6.01 -19.74 5.21
C MET A 88 -5.13 -20.31 4.09
N GLY A 89 -4.57 -19.45 3.25
CA GLY A 89 -3.66 -19.85 2.17
C GLY A 89 -2.40 -20.56 2.68
N MET A 90 -1.80 -20.04 3.74
CA MET A 90 -0.59 -20.61 4.33
C MET A 90 -0.82 -21.98 5.00
N LEU A 91 -1.93 -22.14 5.73
CA LEU A 91 -2.24 -23.39 6.45
C LEU A 91 -3.02 -24.40 5.61
N GLY A 92 -3.56 -24.02 4.46
CA GLY A 92 -4.45 -24.85 3.66
C GLY A 92 -5.78 -25.13 4.34
N LEU A 93 -6.28 -24.22 5.18
CA LEU A 93 -7.49 -24.38 5.97
C LEU A 93 -8.67 -23.60 5.37
N PRO A 94 -9.92 -24.10 5.53
CA PRO A 94 -11.10 -23.35 5.13
C PRO A 94 -11.40 -22.21 6.11
N ALA A 95 -12.25 -21.27 5.70
CA ALA A 95 -12.53 -20.04 6.45
C ALA A 95 -13.10 -20.30 7.86
N GLU A 96 -13.87 -21.36 8.03
CA GLU A 96 -14.48 -21.74 9.30
C GLU A 96 -13.46 -22.15 10.36
N GLN A 97 -12.28 -22.56 9.92
CA GLN A 97 -11.18 -23.00 10.79
C GLN A 97 -10.16 -21.91 11.08
N VAL A 98 -10.24 -20.76 10.41
CA VAL A 98 -9.35 -19.63 10.65
C VAL A 98 -10.16 -18.43 11.10
N LYS A 99 -10.10 -18.11 12.38
CA LYS A 99 -10.77 -16.95 12.95
C LYS A 99 -9.77 -15.86 13.26
N VAL A 100 -10.02 -14.65 12.77
CA VAL A 100 -9.21 -13.47 13.08
C VAL A 100 -10.08 -12.44 13.79
N ARG A 101 -9.60 -11.95 14.91
CA ARG A 101 -10.28 -10.93 15.70
C ARG A 101 -9.34 -9.77 15.96
N ASN A 102 -9.72 -8.59 15.48
CA ASN A 102 -8.97 -7.36 15.78
C ASN A 102 -9.17 -6.92 17.22
N CYS A 103 -8.05 -6.58 17.86
CA CYS A 103 -7.98 -5.89 19.12
C CYS A 103 -7.89 -4.37 18.87
N LEU A 104 -7.85 -3.57 19.94
CA LEU A 104 -7.59 -2.14 19.81
C LEU A 104 -6.20 -1.91 19.22
N VAL A 105 -6.13 -1.05 18.21
CA VAL A 105 -4.90 -0.78 17.45
C VAL A 105 -4.27 0.52 17.94
N GLY A 106 -3.05 0.44 18.42
CA GLY A 106 -2.26 1.59 18.91
C GLY A 106 -1.55 2.38 17.80
N GLY A 107 -2.28 2.65 16.71
CA GLY A 107 -1.79 3.30 15.50
C GLY A 107 -1.36 2.31 14.43
N GLY A 108 -1.55 2.67 13.16
CA GLY A 108 -1.16 1.86 12.00
C GLY A 108 -0.78 2.73 10.82
N PHE A 109 -1.61 3.73 10.48
CA PHE A 109 -1.38 4.70 9.41
C PHE A 109 -1.09 4.07 8.04
N GLY A 110 -1.66 2.87 7.79
CA GLY A 110 -1.40 2.04 6.62
C GLY A 110 -0.24 1.05 6.78
N GLY A 111 0.56 1.11 7.85
CA GLY A 111 1.70 0.22 8.09
C GLY A 111 1.34 -1.14 8.70
N LYS A 112 0.07 -1.33 9.11
CA LYS A 112 -0.43 -2.60 9.65
C LYS A 112 -1.52 -3.22 8.76
N GLU A 113 -1.56 -2.88 7.49
CA GLU A 113 -2.45 -3.53 6.52
C GLU A 113 -1.86 -4.85 6.02
N ASP A 114 -0.53 -4.95 5.92
CA ASP A 114 0.16 -6.20 5.59
C ASP A 114 0.27 -7.13 6.80
N VAL A 115 0.31 -8.44 6.51
CA VAL A 115 0.53 -9.48 7.52
C VAL A 115 2.01 -9.56 7.87
N THR A 116 2.37 -9.27 9.13
CA THR A 116 3.77 -9.23 9.58
C THR A 116 4.11 -10.34 10.58
N VAL A 117 3.33 -10.49 11.65
CA VAL A 117 3.59 -11.46 12.73
C VAL A 117 2.44 -12.46 12.93
N GLN A 118 1.29 -12.17 12.36
CA GLN A 118 0.06 -12.95 12.54
C GLN A 118 0.21 -14.39 12.02
N HIS A 119 0.77 -14.53 10.82
CA HIS A 119 1.00 -15.83 10.20
C HIS A 119 2.04 -16.67 10.96
N HIS A 120 3.07 -16.05 11.54
CA HIS A 120 4.04 -16.75 12.41
C HIS A 120 3.38 -17.29 13.66
N ALA A 121 2.59 -16.45 14.36
CA ALA A 121 1.85 -16.88 15.55
C ALA A 121 0.87 -18.00 15.22
N ALA A 122 0.10 -17.87 14.11
CA ALA A 122 -0.87 -18.85 13.66
C ALA A 122 -0.22 -20.20 13.34
N LEU A 123 0.87 -20.20 12.56
CA LEU A 123 1.59 -21.41 12.17
C LEU A 123 2.09 -22.18 13.40
N ILE A 124 2.77 -21.48 14.32
CA ILE A 124 3.32 -22.14 15.51
C ILE A 124 2.20 -22.66 16.40
N ALA A 125 1.12 -21.89 16.60
CA ALA A 125 -0.01 -22.33 17.41
C ALA A 125 -0.72 -23.56 16.81
N TYR A 126 -0.91 -23.56 15.49
CA TYR A 126 -1.52 -24.66 14.75
C TYR A 126 -0.71 -25.95 14.87
N LEU A 127 0.61 -25.88 14.69
CA LEU A 127 1.50 -27.04 14.73
C LEU A 127 1.73 -27.56 16.15
N THR A 128 1.90 -26.66 17.12
CA THR A 128 2.22 -27.06 18.49
C THR A 128 0.99 -27.34 19.35
N LYS A 129 -0.20 -26.97 18.87
CA LYS A 129 -1.47 -27.03 19.62
C LYS A 129 -1.42 -26.28 20.95
N ARG A 130 -0.64 -25.19 21.00
CA ARG A 130 -0.46 -24.34 22.19
C ARG A 130 -0.67 -22.88 21.84
N PRO A 131 -1.17 -22.04 22.78
CA PRO A 131 -1.22 -20.59 22.57
C PRO A 131 0.18 -20.03 22.35
N VAL A 132 0.29 -19.10 21.38
CA VAL A 132 1.54 -18.45 20.97
C VAL A 132 1.33 -16.96 20.88
N LYS A 133 2.26 -16.18 21.42
CA LYS A 133 2.32 -14.72 21.27
C LYS A 133 3.61 -14.36 20.53
N VAL A 134 3.48 -13.61 19.46
CA VAL A 134 4.59 -12.98 18.75
C VAL A 134 4.44 -11.47 18.88
N LYS A 135 5.47 -10.81 19.36
CA LYS A 135 5.51 -9.35 19.51
C LYS A 135 6.88 -8.86 19.10
N LEU A 136 6.91 -7.84 18.26
CA LEU A 136 8.15 -7.18 17.86
C LEU A 136 8.58 -6.16 18.91
N THR A 137 9.89 -6.00 19.07
CA THR A 137 10.47 -4.82 19.69
C THR A 137 10.33 -3.62 18.76
N ARG A 138 10.54 -2.41 19.24
CA ARG A 138 10.56 -1.22 18.39
C ARG A 138 11.60 -1.31 17.27
N ALA A 139 12.79 -1.81 17.55
CA ALA A 139 13.85 -1.97 16.57
C ALA A 139 13.46 -2.97 15.47
N GLU A 140 12.90 -4.12 15.83
CA GLU A 140 12.43 -5.12 14.87
C GLU A 140 11.27 -4.58 14.02
N SER A 141 10.30 -3.89 14.64
CA SER A 141 9.18 -3.26 13.95
C SER A 141 9.68 -2.29 12.85
N LEU A 142 10.62 -1.40 13.19
CA LEU A 142 11.20 -0.47 12.23
C LEU A 142 11.97 -1.14 11.09
N LEU A 143 12.50 -2.34 11.31
CA LEU A 143 13.26 -3.06 10.30
C LEU A 143 12.38 -3.82 9.31
N ILE A 144 11.31 -4.46 9.78
CA ILE A 144 10.61 -5.48 8.99
C ILE A 144 9.24 -5.07 8.46
N HIS A 145 8.52 -4.11 9.07
CA HIS A 145 7.23 -3.74 8.51
C HIS A 145 7.37 -2.92 7.21
N PRO A 146 6.39 -2.98 6.31
CA PRO A 146 6.40 -2.22 5.08
C PRO A 146 6.48 -0.73 5.31
N LYS A 147 7.11 -0.01 4.40
CA LYS A 147 7.24 1.45 4.42
C LYS A 147 6.27 2.10 3.44
N ARG A 148 6.01 3.40 3.60
CA ARG A 148 5.30 4.17 2.58
C ARG A 148 6.09 4.17 1.30
N HIS A 149 5.41 3.97 0.17
CA HIS A 149 6.05 3.95 -1.14
C HIS A 149 6.63 5.32 -1.49
N PRO A 150 7.87 5.40 -1.95
CA PRO A 150 8.38 6.61 -2.56
C PRO A 150 7.68 6.82 -3.90
N MET A 151 7.46 8.07 -4.25
CA MET A 151 6.80 8.44 -5.49
C MET A 151 7.52 9.59 -6.17
N GLU A 152 7.68 9.48 -7.50
CA GLU A 152 8.01 10.57 -8.39
C GLU A 152 6.73 11.00 -9.10
N MET A 153 6.43 12.29 -9.05
CA MET A 153 5.15 12.81 -9.55
C MET A 153 5.38 14.06 -10.39
N GLU A 154 4.67 14.17 -11.51
CA GLU A 154 4.58 15.40 -12.28
C GLU A 154 3.10 15.80 -12.41
N PHE A 155 2.79 17.03 -12.05
CA PHE A 155 1.45 17.60 -12.16
C PHE A 155 1.48 18.82 -13.07
N SER A 156 0.53 18.85 -14.02
CA SER A 156 0.19 20.03 -14.80
C SER A 156 -1.23 20.46 -14.46
N LEU A 157 -1.37 21.70 -14.05
CA LEU A 157 -2.66 22.29 -13.66
C LEU A 157 -2.88 23.58 -14.41
N GLY A 158 -4.02 23.69 -15.10
CA GLY A 158 -4.45 24.85 -15.82
C GLY A 158 -5.70 25.48 -15.24
N CYS A 159 -5.74 26.82 -15.15
CA CYS A 159 -6.92 27.57 -14.70
C CYS A 159 -7.20 28.79 -15.57
N ASP A 160 -8.41 29.35 -15.43
CA ASP A 160 -8.82 30.62 -16.06
C ASP A 160 -8.34 31.85 -15.26
N GLU A 161 -8.78 33.05 -15.65
CA GLU A 161 -8.44 34.31 -14.99
C GLU A 161 -9.02 34.45 -13.58
N ASN A 162 -10.05 33.69 -13.24
CA ASN A 162 -10.70 33.66 -11.93
C ASN A 162 -10.12 32.59 -11.00
N GLY A 163 -9.14 31.81 -11.48
CA GLY A 163 -8.54 30.71 -10.73
C GLY A 163 -9.35 29.41 -10.76
N ILE A 164 -10.37 29.31 -11.62
CA ILE A 164 -11.16 28.09 -11.78
C ILE A 164 -10.37 27.07 -12.58
N ILE A 165 -10.19 25.88 -12.04
CA ILE A 165 -9.43 24.79 -12.68
C ILE A 165 -10.14 24.33 -13.95
N GLN A 166 -9.44 24.35 -15.07
CA GLN A 166 -9.92 23.93 -16.39
C GLN A 166 -9.42 22.54 -16.76
N GLY A 167 -8.23 22.17 -16.33
CA GLY A 167 -7.65 20.87 -16.62
C GLY A 167 -6.53 20.51 -15.65
N VAL A 168 -6.39 19.19 -15.45
CA VAL A 168 -5.32 18.59 -14.65
C VAL A 168 -4.76 17.39 -15.42
N ALA A 169 -3.43 17.28 -15.50
CA ALA A 169 -2.74 16.08 -15.91
C ALA A 169 -1.71 15.71 -14.85
N ALA A 170 -1.67 14.43 -14.49
CA ALA A 170 -0.75 13.90 -13.50
C ALA A 170 -0.10 12.61 -13.99
N GLU A 171 1.20 12.48 -13.78
CA GLU A 171 1.95 11.24 -13.91
C GLU A 171 2.53 10.90 -12.54
N CYS A 172 2.27 9.69 -12.04
CA CYS A 172 2.76 9.21 -10.75
C CYS A 172 3.49 7.88 -10.96
N ILE A 173 4.73 7.80 -10.54
CA ILE A 173 5.55 6.59 -10.56
C ILE A 173 5.84 6.23 -9.11
N ALA A 174 5.32 5.08 -8.67
CA ALA A 174 5.53 4.56 -7.32
C ALA A 174 6.49 3.38 -7.33
N ASP A 175 7.38 3.30 -6.35
CA ASP A 175 8.26 2.15 -6.15
C ASP A 175 7.73 1.30 -4.99
N THR A 176 7.39 0.04 -5.29
CA THR A 176 6.87 -0.91 -4.29
C THR A 176 7.97 -1.78 -3.66
N GLY A 177 9.19 -1.72 -4.19
CA GLY A 177 10.22 -2.69 -3.87
C GLY A 177 9.95 -4.08 -4.49
N ALA A 178 10.65 -5.11 -3.98
CA ALA A 178 10.64 -6.45 -4.55
C ALA A 178 9.32 -7.23 -4.35
N TYR A 179 8.55 -6.87 -3.35
CA TYR A 179 7.27 -7.52 -3.01
C TYR A 179 6.11 -6.56 -3.31
N ALA A 180 5.11 -7.07 -4.02
CA ALA A 180 3.98 -6.26 -4.47
C ALA A 180 3.20 -5.61 -3.32
N SER A 181 2.94 -6.36 -2.24
CA SER A 181 2.14 -5.90 -1.10
C SER A 181 0.92 -5.09 -1.58
N LEU A 182 0.70 -3.91 -1.05
CA LEU A 182 -0.39 -3.01 -1.41
C LEU A 182 -0.03 -2.00 -2.53
N GLY A 183 1.08 -2.19 -3.25
CA GLY A 183 1.53 -1.24 -4.27
C GLY A 183 0.50 -0.92 -5.35
N GLY A 184 -0.20 -1.92 -5.87
CA GLY A 184 -1.28 -1.74 -6.84
C GLY A 184 -2.44 -0.90 -6.30
N PRO A 185 -3.09 -1.29 -5.18
CA PRO A 185 -4.14 -0.52 -4.52
C PRO A 185 -3.73 0.89 -4.12
N VAL A 186 -2.51 1.11 -3.64
CA VAL A 186 -1.99 2.44 -3.28
C VAL A 186 -1.93 3.35 -4.51
N LEU A 187 -1.38 2.85 -5.63
CA LEU A 187 -1.34 3.60 -6.89
C LEU A 187 -2.75 3.92 -7.40
N GLU A 188 -3.66 2.96 -7.34
CA GLU A 188 -5.05 3.16 -7.77
C GLU A 188 -5.75 4.24 -6.95
N ARG A 189 -5.59 4.23 -5.63
CA ARG A 189 -6.13 5.29 -4.76
C ARG A 189 -5.51 6.65 -5.06
N ALA A 190 -4.20 6.73 -5.27
CA ALA A 190 -3.53 7.96 -5.66
C ALA A 190 -4.11 8.54 -6.95
N CYS A 191 -4.37 7.72 -7.96
CA CYS A 191 -4.94 8.16 -9.23
C CYS A 191 -6.42 8.59 -9.10
N THR A 192 -7.23 7.86 -8.33
CA THR A 192 -8.67 8.14 -8.22
C THR A 192 -8.97 9.33 -7.33
N CYS A 193 -8.24 9.52 -6.21
CA CYS A 193 -8.48 10.61 -5.28
C CYS A 193 -8.27 11.99 -5.90
N LEU A 194 -7.34 12.14 -6.85
CA LEU A 194 -7.12 13.40 -7.57
C LEU A 194 -8.37 13.92 -8.30
N LEU A 195 -9.19 13.02 -8.82
CA LEU A 195 -10.41 13.37 -9.55
C LEU A 195 -11.61 13.65 -8.64
N TYR A 196 -11.61 13.07 -7.44
CA TYR A 196 -12.72 13.22 -6.49
C TYR A 196 -12.62 14.48 -5.62
N THR A 197 -11.41 14.96 -5.38
CA THR A 197 -11.16 16.11 -4.48
C THR A 197 -11.03 17.43 -5.21
N SER A 198 -10.97 17.42 -6.54
CA SER A 198 -11.04 18.66 -7.33
C SER A 198 -12.52 19.07 -7.45
N PRO A 199 -12.97 20.15 -6.81
CA PRO A 199 -14.32 20.67 -7.03
C PRO A 199 -14.42 21.09 -8.49
N SER A 200 -15.30 20.41 -9.20
CA SER A 200 -15.70 20.75 -10.56
C SER A 200 -16.71 21.89 -10.55
#